data_0c436dfb4bb848e3adbf8e70a0fbdfdf
#
_entry.id   0c436dfb4bb848e3adbf8e70a0fbdfdf
#
_cell.length_a   1.000
_cell.length_b   1.000
_cell.length_c   1.000
_cell.angle_alpha   90.00
_cell.angle_beta   90.00
_cell.angle_gamma   90.00
#
_symmetry.space_group_name_H-M   'P 1'
#
loop_
_entity.id
_entity.type
_entity.pdbx_description
1 polymer ?
#
loop_
_entity_poly.entity_id
_entity_poly.type
_entity_poly.pdbx_seq_one_letter_code
_entity_poly.pdbx_strand_id
1 'polypeptide(L)'
;MLTFLFLAVVPVLAKDNEATIKVAVTERYRQWIAAENKKDAEAITDLYDENAVLMPKQEEPVIGKAAIGEYYRKLVADPHFVRFTLTLQSNSFHVVGDIAIETADFDGVLTRNDKQIHFHGKNLIAWKKQKDGSWKIFRYMFDEIPSKK
;
A
#
# COMPACT_ATOMS: atom_id res chain seq x y z
N MET A 1 -3.59 -25.89 -54.78
CA MET A 1 -2.78 -25.56 -53.59
C MET A 1 -3.54 -24.50 -52.83
N LEU A 2 -4.24 -24.88 -51.75
CA LEU A 2 -5.09 -23.95 -50.93
C LEU A 2 -4.25 -23.49 -49.77
N THR A 3 -3.88 -22.19 -49.74
CA THR A 3 -3.10 -21.61 -48.67
C THR A 3 -4.07 -21.16 -47.58
N PHE A 4 -4.07 -21.86 -46.42
CA PHE A 4 -4.80 -21.45 -45.23
C PHE A 4 -4.06 -20.31 -44.52
N LEU A 5 -4.65 -19.14 -44.57
CA LEU A 5 -4.18 -17.99 -43.78
C LEU A 5 -4.67 -18.15 -42.34
N PHE A 6 -3.78 -18.52 -41.41
CA PHE A 6 -4.06 -18.51 -39.97
C PHE A 6 -4.06 -17.06 -39.50
N LEU A 7 -5.23 -16.51 -39.26
CA LEU A 7 -5.37 -15.25 -38.54
C LEU A 7 -5.13 -15.55 -37.06
N ALA A 8 -3.97 -15.14 -36.55
CA ALA A 8 -3.70 -15.15 -35.09
C ALA A 8 -4.57 -14.10 -34.42
N VAL A 9 -5.60 -14.53 -33.70
CA VAL A 9 -6.37 -13.65 -32.79
C VAL A 9 -5.49 -13.39 -31.60
N VAL A 10 -4.85 -12.23 -31.57
CA VAL A 10 -4.16 -11.74 -30.37
C VAL A 10 -5.26 -11.31 -29.37
N PRO A 11 -5.35 -11.94 -28.19
CA PRO A 11 -6.32 -11.50 -27.19
C PRO A 11 -5.97 -10.07 -26.79
N VAL A 12 -6.85 -9.13 -27.08
CA VAL A 12 -6.80 -7.79 -26.51
C VAL A 12 -7.09 -7.97 -25.02
N LEU A 13 -6.05 -7.94 -24.20
CA LEU A 13 -6.22 -7.86 -22.74
C LEU A 13 -7.05 -6.62 -22.45
N ALA A 14 -8.26 -6.83 -21.96
CA ALA A 14 -9.12 -5.73 -21.53
C ALA A 14 -8.33 -4.88 -20.52
N LYS A 15 -8.20 -3.60 -20.80
CA LYS A 15 -7.56 -2.65 -19.89
C LYS A 15 -8.40 -2.61 -18.62
N ASP A 16 -7.79 -2.94 -17.47
CA ASP A 16 -8.46 -2.84 -16.17
C ASP A 16 -9.08 -1.46 -16.02
N ASN A 17 -10.34 -1.39 -15.66
CA ASN A 17 -10.97 -0.12 -15.36
C ASN A 17 -10.56 0.36 -13.96
N GLU A 18 -10.68 1.66 -13.72
CA GLU A 18 -10.29 2.29 -12.45
C GLU A 18 -10.96 1.64 -11.23
N ALA A 19 -12.23 1.23 -11.34
CA ALA A 19 -12.95 0.58 -10.26
C ALA A 19 -12.34 -0.78 -9.89
N THR A 20 -11.96 -1.59 -10.88
CA THR A 20 -11.29 -2.88 -10.67
C THR A 20 -9.92 -2.70 -10.01
N ILE A 21 -9.17 -1.70 -10.46
CA ILE A 21 -7.86 -1.37 -9.88
C ILE A 21 -8.04 -0.91 -8.43
N LYS A 22 -9.03 -0.07 -8.15
CA LYS A 22 -9.34 0.40 -6.79
C LYS A 22 -9.64 -0.78 -5.83
N VAL A 23 -10.41 -1.76 -6.27
CA VAL A 23 -10.65 -2.99 -5.49
C VAL A 23 -9.34 -3.73 -5.22
N ALA A 24 -8.48 -3.90 -6.22
CA ALA A 24 -7.21 -4.60 -6.08
C ALA A 24 -6.27 -3.91 -5.07
N VAL A 25 -6.11 -2.58 -5.14
CA VAL A 25 -5.23 -1.85 -4.22
C VAL A 25 -5.82 -1.77 -2.81
N THR A 26 -7.15 -1.70 -2.68
CA THR A 26 -7.82 -1.77 -1.38
C THR A 26 -7.54 -3.12 -0.68
N GLU A 27 -7.53 -4.21 -1.44
CA GLU A 27 -7.18 -5.52 -0.88
C GLU A 27 -5.71 -5.59 -0.45
N ARG A 28 -4.78 -5.00 -1.22
CA ARG A 28 -3.37 -4.88 -0.80
C ARG A 28 -3.22 -4.10 0.49
N TYR A 29 -4.02 -3.06 0.67
CA TYR A 29 -4.01 -2.30 1.91
C TYR A 29 -4.51 -3.11 3.12
N ARG A 30 -5.56 -3.93 2.95
CA ARG A 30 -6.01 -4.86 3.99
C ARG A 30 -4.93 -5.89 4.36
N GLN A 31 -4.20 -6.40 3.37
CA GLN A 31 -3.08 -7.32 3.57
C GLN A 31 -1.96 -6.65 4.39
N TRP A 32 -1.68 -5.37 4.11
CA TRP A 32 -0.71 -4.59 4.87
C TRP A 32 -1.10 -4.49 6.35
N ILE A 33 -2.34 -4.08 6.66
CA ILE A 33 -2.85 -4.00 8.04
C ILE A 33 -2.81 -5.38 8.73
N ALA A 34 -3.20 -6.43 8.03
CA ALA A 34 -3.19 -7.79 8.57
C ALA A 34 -1.77 -8.27 8.91
N ALA A 35 -0.79 -7.98 8.04
CA ALA A 35 0.62 -8.31 8.24
C ALA A 35 1.21 -7.53 9.42
N GLU A 36 0.89 -6.25 9.56
CA GLU A 36 1.34 -5.44 10.69
C GLU A 36 0.83 -5.98 12.02
N ASN A 37 -0.45 -6.37 12.10
CA ASN A 37 -1.03 -6.99 13.30
C ASN A 37 -0.45 -8.37 13.62
N LYS A 38 0.09 -9.07 12.64
CA LYS A 38 0.83 -10.34 12.82
C LYS A 38 2.30 -10.11 13.14
N LYS A 39 2.76 -8.87 13.13
CA LYS A 39 4.18 -8.50 13.24
C LYS A 39 5.06 -9.15 12.15
N ASP A 40 4.49 -9.35 10.97
CA ASP A 40 5.13 -9.98 9.83
C ASP A 40 5.75 -8.93 8.91
N ALA A 41 6.96 -8.52 9.24
CA ALA A 41 7.69 -7.51 8.48
C ALA A 41 7.97 -7.94 7.03
N GLU A 42 8.14 -9.24 6.78
CA GLU A 42 8.39 -9.75 5.42
C GLU A 42 7.12 -9.62 4.57
N ALA A 43 5.96 -10.01 5.10
CA ALA A 43 4.69 -9.86 4.40
C ALA A 43 4.38 -8.37 4.11
N ILE A 44 4.70 -7.46 5.04
CA ILE A 44 4.58 -6.01 4.80
C ILE A 44 5.52 -5.59 3.67
N THR A 45 6.79 -6.01 3.72
CA THR A 45 7.83 -5.65 2.76
C THR A 45 7.48 -6.12 1.34
N ASP A 46 6.83 -7.27 1.21
CA ASP A 46 6.42 -7.83 -0.08
C ASP A 46 5.33 -7.02 -0.80
N LEU A 47 4.64 -6.15 -0.10
CA LEU A 47 3.69 -5.22 -0.70
C LEU A 47 4.36 -4.02 -1.38
N TYR A 48 5.66 -3.82 -1.18
CA TYR A 48 6.41 -2.71 -1.77
C TYR A 48 7.13 -3.09 -3.07
N ASP A 49 7.17 -2.14 -4.02
CA ASP A 49 8.01 -2.23 -5.24
C ASP A 49 9.50 -2.16 -4.86
N GLU A 50 10.38 -2.76 -5.66
CA GLU A 50 11.83 -2.76 -5.41
C GLU A 50 12.41 -1.35 -5.25
N ASN A 51 11.87 -0.37 -5.99
CA ASN A 51 12.29 1.03 -5.98
C ASN A 51 11.32 1.91 -5.19
N ALA A 52 10.62 1.34 -4.21
CA ALA A 52 9.65 2.09 -3.41
C ALA A 52 10.34 3.14 -2.53
N VAL A 53 9.59 4.18 -2.18
CA VAL A 53 9.98 5.17 -1.17
C VAL A 53 8.85 5.30 -0.17
N LEU A 54 9.18 5.06 1.08
CA LEU A 54 8.33 5.33 2.24
C LEU A 54 8.77 6.67 2.85
N MET A 55 7.81 7.55 3.08
CA MET A 55 8.01 8.87 3.69
C MET A 55 7.21 8.93 4.99
N PRO A 56 7.78 8.43 6.10
CA PRO A 56 7.10 8.43 7.38
C PRO A 56 7.03 9.84 7.96
N LYS A 57 6.08 10.04 8.86
CA LYS A 57 5.91 11.30 9.57
C LYS A 57 7.17 11.67 10.35
N GLN A 58 7.70 12.88 10.13
CA GLN A 58 8.83 13.45 10.88
C GLN A 58 10.13 12.62 10.84
N GLU A 59 10.28 11.75 9.86
CA GLU A 59 11.48 10.95 9.63
C GLU A 59 12.01 11.17 8.20
N GLU A 60 13.27 10.83 7.98
CA GLU A 60 13.84 10.84 6.65
C GLU A 60 13.19 9.77 5.75
N PRO A 61 13.11 10.02 4.44
CA PRO A 61 12.60 9.03 3.51
C PRO A 61 13.39 7.71 3.54
N VAL A 62 12.69 6.59 3.58
CA VAL A 62 13.26 5.25 3.50
C VAL A 62 13.21 4.79 2.05
N ILE A 63 14.37 4.58 1.42
CA ILE A 63 14.48 4.36 -0.02
C ILE A 63 14.83 2.90 -0.32
N GLY A 64 13.99 2.26 -1.14
CA GLY A 64 14.17 0.89 -1.61
C GLY A 64 13.56 -0.16 -0.69
N LYS A 65 13.10 -1.26 -1.30
CA LYS A 65 12.40 -2.35 -0.61
C LYS A 65 13.19 -2.92 0.58
N ALA A 66 14.50 -3.11 0.43
CA ALA A 66 15.33 -3.67 1.49
C ALA A 66 15.38 -2.77 2.74
N ALA A 67 15.57 -1.44 2.54
CA ALA A 67 15.57 -0.49 3.65
C ALA A 67 14.19 -0.38 4.31
N ILE A 68 13.12 -0.44 3.52
CA ILE A 68 11.74 -0.48 4.01
C ILE A 68 11.51 -1.74 4.85
N GLY A 69 12.05 -2.88 4.45
CA GLY A 69 12.00 -4.11 5.24
C GLY A 69 12.68 -3.97 6.59
N GLU A 70 13.86 -3.34 6.65
CA GLU A 70 14.53 -3.03 7.92
C GLU A 70 13.72 -2.07 8.80
N TYR A 71 13.09 -1.07 8.21
CA TYR A 71 12.21 -0.14 8.92
C TYR A 71 11.07 -0.90 9.60
N TYR A 72 10.36 -1.77 8.87
CA TYR A 72 9.25 -2.53 9.45
C TYR A 72 9.70 -3.60 10.44
N ARG A 73 10.84 -4.26 10.24
CA ARG A 73 11.40 -5.19 11.24
C ARG A 73 11.61 -4.50 12.59
N LYS A 74 12.14 -3.29 12.59
CA LYS A 74 12.31 -2.48 13.82
C LYS A 74 10.96 -2.09 14.42
N LEU A 75 10.01 -1.66 13.59
CA LEU A 75 8.69 -1.23 14.03
C LEU A 75 7.92 -2.36 14.71
N VAL A 76 7.83 -3.53 14.06
CA VAL A 76 7.07 -4.67 14.61
C VAL A 76 7.78 -5.38 15.76
N ALA A 77 9.08 -5.16 15.93
CA ALA A 77 9.85 -5.68 17.07
C ALA A 77 9.61 -4.87 18.36
N ASP A 78 8.94 -3.70 18.30
CA ASP A 78 8.59 -2.94 19.51
C ASP A 78 7.72 -3.83 20.43
N PRO A 79 8.20 -4.18 21.63
CA PRO A 79 7.47 -5.05 22.55
C PRO A 79 6.17 -4.41 23.06
N HIS A 80 6.07 -3.10 22.97
CA HIS A 80 4.89 -2.35 23.39
C HIS A 80 3.80 -2.27 22.31
N PHE A 81 4.12 -2.62 21.06
CA PHE A 81 3.15 -2.69 19.99
C PHE A 81 2.29 -3.95 20.14
N VAL A 82 1.01 -3.78 20.40
CA VAL A 82 0.06 -4.89 20.61
C VAL A 82 -0.88 -5.06 19.44
N ARG A 83 -1.52 -3.98 19.01
CA ARG A 83 -2.54 -4.03 17.96
C ARG A 83 -2.67 -2.68 17.26
N PHE A 84 -2.95 -2.77 15.97
CA PHE A 84 -3.18 -1.63 15.10
C PHE A 84 -4.48 -1.83 14.32
N THR A 85 -5.34 -0.82 14.32
CA THR A 85 -6.52 -0.79 13.45
C THR A 85 -6.50 0.51 12.66
N LEU A 86 -6.87 0.44 11.40
CA LEU A 86 -6.92 1.59 10.51
C LEU A 86 -8.14 1.51 9.60
N THR A 87 -8.84 2.62 9.50
CA THR A 87 -9.93 2.83 8.53
C THR A 87 -9.50 3.92 7.57
N LEU A 88 -9.60 3.64 6.28
CA LEU A 88 -9.33 4.61 5.23
C LEU A 88 -10.61 5.15 4.65
N GLN A 89 -10.63 6.46 4.45
CA GLN A 89 -11.63 7.16 3.64
C GLN A 89 -10.92 7.75 2.43
N SER A 90 -11.07 7.10 1.28
CA SER A 90 -10.48 7.55 0.01
C SER A 90 -11.11 8.87 -0.43
N ASN A 91 -10.29 9.89 -0.63
CA ASN A 91 -10.71 11.23 -1.08
C ASN A 91 -10.59 11.37 -2.60
N SER A 92 -9.56 10.78 -3.19
CA SER A 92 -9.36 10.74 -4.64
C SER A 92 -8.65 9.46 -5.05
N PHE A 93 -8.97 8.99 -6.26
CA PHE A 93 -8.31 7.84 -6.85
C PHE A 93 -8.20 8.04 -8.36
N HIS A 94 -7.00 7.96 -8.90
CA HIS A 94 -6.72 8.18 -10.32
C HIS A 94 -5.74 7.15 -10.86
N VAL A 95 -5.96 6.70 -12.09
CA VAL A 95 -5.10 5.74 -12.78
C VAL A 95 -4.50 6.36 -14.03
N VAL A 96 -3.17 6.34 -14.12
CA VAL A 96 -2.41 6.81 -15.29
C VAL A 96 -1.43 5.72 -15.71
N GLY A 97 -1.75 4.98 -16.75
CA GLY A 97 -0.95 3.84 -17.20
C GLY A 97 -0.85 2.76 -16.13
N ASP A 98 0.36 2.44 -15.71
CA ASP A 98 0.66 1.43 -14.68
C ASP A 98 0.78 2.02 -13.27
N ILE A 99 0.34 3.25 -13.07
CA ILE A 99 0.35 3.94 -11.77
C ILE A 99 -1.08 4.26 -11.36
N ALA A 100 -1.44 3.91 -10.12
CA ALA A 100 -2.64 4.38 -9.46
C ALA A 100 -2.24 5.27 -8.28
N ILE A 101 -2.87 6.43 -8.16
CA ILE A 101 -2.59 7.41 -7.10
C ILE A 101 -3.85 7.56 -6.26
N GLU A 102 -3.71 7.42 -4.96
CA GLU A 102 -4.77 7.59 -4.00
C GLU A 102 -4.38 8.60 -2.92
N THR A 103 -5.30 9.49 -2.59
CA THR A 103 -5.26 10.27 -1.35
C THR A 103 -6.40 9.82 -0.46
N ALA A 104 -6.13 9.67 0.83
CA ALA A 104 -7.13 9.27 1.80
C ALA A 104 -6.89 9.93 3.15
N ASP A 105 -7.97 10.12 3.88
CA ASP A 105 -7.92 10.34 5.32
C ASP A 105 -7.93 8.97 6.02
N PHE A 106 -7.30 8.89 7.17
CA PHE A 106 -7.33 7.69 7.97
C PHE A 106 -7.64 7.99 9.44
N ASP A 107 -8.37 7.07 10.04
CA ASP A 107 -8.60 7.00 11.48
C ASP A 107 -8.04 5.68 11.99
N GLY A 108 -7.26 5.72 13.05
CA GLY A 108 -6.62 4.54 13.60
C GLY A 108 -6.64 4.49 15.12
N VAL A 109 -6.45 3.28 15.64
CA VAL A 109 -6.23 3.01 17.05
C VAL A 109 -5.02 2.11 17.19
N LEU A 110 -4.04 2.58 17.93
CA LEU A 110 -2.89 1.82 18.36
C LEU A 110 -3.06 1.42 19.81
N THR A 111 -2.97 0.14 20.11
CA THR A 111 -2.93 -0.35 21.50
C THR A 111 -1.47 -0.53 21.91
N ARG A 112 -1.07 0.24 22.93
CA ARG A 112 0.29 0.22 23.49
C ARG A 112 0.24 0.27 25.00
N ASN A 113 0.90 -0.67 25.69
CA ASN A 113 0.87 -0.78 27.16
C ASN A 113 -0.57 -0.74 27.71
N ASP A 114 -1.48 -1.54 27.15
CA ASP A 114 -2.91 -1.61 27.51
C ASP A 114 -3.69 -0.30 27.36
N LYS A 115 -3.08 0.71 26.73
CA LYS A 115 -3.74 1.99 26.43
C LYS A 115 -4.08 2.07 24.94
N GLN A 116 -5.27 2.55 24.66
CA GLN A 116 -5.67 2.89 23.30
C GLN A 116 -5.25 4.34 22.99
N ILE A 117 -4.53 4.48 21.89
CA ILE A 117 -4.11 5.77 21.35
C ILE A 117 -4.86 5.94 20.03
N HIS A 118 -5.78 6.88 19.99
CA HIS A 118 -6.48 7.25 18.77
C HIS A 118 -5.64 8.26 18.00
N PHE A 119 -5.53 8.05 16.71
CA PHE A 119 -4.83 8.96 15.81
C PHE A 119 -5.62 9.09 14.51
N HIS A 120 -5.50 10.24 13.89
CA HIS A 120 -6.09 10.48 12.59
C HIS A 120 -5.10 11.24 11.72
N GLY A 121 -5.23 11.10 10.39
CA GLY A 121 -4.28 11.72 9.50
C GLY A 121 -4.69 11.59 8.04
N LYS A 122 -3.73 11.84 7.19
CA LYS A 122 -3.87 11.79 5.74
C LYS A 122 -2.70 11.03 5.12
N ASN A 123 -2.96 10.40 3.99
CA ASN A 123 -1.93 9.74 3.24
C ASN A 123 -2.03 10.03 1.73
N LEU A 124 -0.92 9.79 1.06
CA LEU A 124 -0.82 9.67 -0.38
C LEU A 124 -0.09 8.37 -0.70
N ILE A 125 -0.72 7.51 -1.48
CA ILE A 125 -0.14 6.27 -1.94
C ILE A 125 -0.13 6.27 -3.47
N ALA A 126 1.04 6.03 -4.06
CA ALA A 126 1.16 5.66 -5.46
C ALA A 126 1.45 4.15 -5.55
N TRP A 127 0.56 3.44 -6.20
CA TRP A 127 0.65 2.04 -6.52
C TRP A 127 1.23 1.86 -7.92
N LYS A 128 2.04 0.84 -8.13
CA LYS A 128 2.61 0.50 -9.43
C LYS A 128 2.25 -0.92 -9.81
N LYS A 129 1.70 -1.06 -11.02
CA LYS A 129 1.40 -2.37 -11.59
C LYS A 129 2.70 -3.10 -11.93
N GLN A 130 2.80 -4.34 -11.53
CA GLN A 130 3.94 -5.21 -11.78
C GLN A 130 3.72 -6.01 -13.07
N LYS A 131 4.78 -6.65 -13.57
CA LYS A 131 4.71 -7.49 -14.79
C LYS A 131 3.76 -8.68 -14.63
N ASP A 132 3.57 -9.18 -13.42
CA ASP A 132 2.65 -10.27 -13.09
C ASP A 132 1.19 -9.79 -12.91
N GLY A 133 0.92 -8.49 -13.12
CA GLY A 133 -0.38 -7.87 -12.97
C GLY A 133 -0.72 -7.44 -11.53
N SER A 134 0.09 -7.79 -10.53
CA SER A 134 -0.11 -7.34 -9.15
C SER A 134 0.18 -5.85 -8.99
N TRP A 135 -0.39 -5.24 -7.95
CA TRP A 135 -0.12 -3.85 -7.58
C TRP A 135 0.74 -3.81 -6.33
N LYS A 136 1.80 -2.97 -6.34
CA LYS A 136 2.70 -2.77 -5.21
C LYS A 136 2.82 -1.29 -4.86
N ILE A 137 3.06 -1.00 -3.59
CA ILE A 137 3.30 0.36 -3.11
C ILE A 137 4.61 0.85 -3.70
N PHE A 138 4.54 1.96 -4.43
CA PHE A 138 5.69 2.60 -5.07
C PHE A 138 6.12 3.87 -4.34
N ARG A 139 5.13 4.65 -3.85
CA ARG A 139 5.35 5.82 -2.99
C ARG A 139 4.30 5.79 -1.90
N TYR A 140 4.72 5.99 -0.68
CA TYR A 140 3.80 6.08 0.44
C TYR A 140 4.25 7.20 1.37
N MET A 141 3.42 8.19 1.50
CA MET A 141 3.58 9.30 2.43
C MET A 141 2.37 9.35 3.35
N PHE A 142 2.62 9.53 4.63
CA PHE A 142 1.55 9.73 5.61
C PHE A 142 1.96 10.78 6.64
N ASP A 143 0.94 11.45 7.15
CA ASP A 143 1.10 12.45 8.21
C ASP A 143 -0.10 12.37 9.16
N GLU A 144 0.14 12.45 10.44
CA GLU A 144 -0.90 12.54 11.46
C GLU A 144 -1.31 13.98 11.67
N ILE A 145 -2.61 14.20 11.84
CA ILE A 145 -3.16 15.50 12.18
C ILE A 145 -3.29 15.57 13.69
N PRO A 146 -2.62 16.53 14.36
CA PRO A 146 -2.72 16.66 15.81
C PRO A 146 -4.17 16.85 16.27
N SER A 147 -4.59 16.08 17.28
CA SER A 147 -5.90 16.30 17.89
C SER A 147 -6.00 17.75 18.38
N LYS A 148 -7.08 18.43 18.02
CA LYS A 148 -7.35 19.76 18.61
C LYS A 148 -7.47 19.58 20.12
N LYS A 149 -6.64 20.32 20.87
CA LYS A 149 -6.75 20.41 22.33
C LYS A 149 -8.04 21.10 22.73
#